data_aac5b9bfdbf105d0a960f85ccde145c9
#
_entry.id   aac5b9bfdbf105d0a960f85ccde145c9
#
_cell.length_a   1.000
_cell.length_b   1.000
_cell.length_c   1.000
_cell.angle_alpha   90.00
_cell.angle_beta   90.00
_cell.angle_gamma   90.00
#
_symmetry.space_group_name_H-M   'P 1'
#
loop_
_entity.id
_entity.type
_entity.pdbx_description
1 polymer ?
#
loop_
_entity_poly.entity_id
_entity_poly.type
_entity_poly.pdbx_seq_one_letter_code
_entity_poly.pdbx_strand_id
1 'polypeptide(L)'
;MHKSLISLALLAAAGSVQAAPMFSADWAAQACQAWNANPALTDELAEKWIKNDQGRGYKIIHMYRTDCGEATKVQLTISNKGGKAMCTYGGKIVNTDLNAESDYLMHAETKRWHEMGAGEYGPMRAMMFGRLKFEGPKGEAMRVMGPFEQFLLIPGKVKGEETCPAK
;
A
#
# COMPACT_ATOMS: atom_id res chain seq x y z
N MET A 1 -29.68 -35.39 48.70
CA MET A 1 -29.92 -34.44 47.59
C MET A 1 -28.55 -33.94 47.14
N HIS A 2 -27.98 -34.56 46.07
CA HIS A 2 -26.67 -34.19 45.55
C HIS A 2 -26.92 -33.32 44.31
N LYS A 3 -26.48 -32.06 44.38
CA LYS A 3 -26.50 -31.15 43.23
C LYS A 3 -25.16 -31.25 42.51
N SER A 4 -25.13 -31.94 41.38
CA SER A 4 -24.00 -31.96 40.46
C SER A 4 -23.93 -30.64 39.70
N LEU A 5 -22.87 -29.86 39.90
CA LEU A 5 -22.51 -28.69 39.10
C LEU A 5 -21.71 -29.18 37.90
N ILE A 6 -22.31 -29.10 36.73
CA ILE A 6 -21.64 -29.35 35.45
C ILE A 6 -20.98 -28.04 35.02
N SER A 7 -19.64 -27.96 35.17
CA SER A 7 -18.85 -26.84 34.63
C SER A 7 -18.67 -27.02 33.14
N LEU A 8 -19.30 -26.15 32.38
CA LEU A 8 -19.12 -26.07 30.93
C LEU A 8 -17.86 -25.26 30.63
N ALA A 9 -16.76 -25.93 30.26
CA ALA A 9 -15.55 -25.29 29.80
C ALA A 9 -15.71 -24.82 28.35
N LEU A 10 -15.83 -23.52 28.15
CA LEU A 10 -15.72 -22.93 26.80
C LEU A 10 -14.26 -22.98 26.36
N LEU A 11 -13.92 -23.86 25.43
CA LEU A 11 -12.66 -23.78 24.69
C LEU A 11 -12.80 -22.64 23.68
N ALA A 12 -12.18 -21.52 23.97
CA ALA A 12 -11.95 -20.46 22.98
C ALA A 12 -10.86 -20.94 22.02
N ALA A 13 -11.26 -21.35 20.81
CA ALA A 13 -10.33 -21.60 19.72
C ALA A 13 -9.75 -20.25 19.28
N ALA A 14 -8.54 -19.92 19.76
CA ALA A 14 -7.75 -18.81 19.23
C ALA A 14 -7.25 -19.21 17.83
N GLY A 15 -8.04 -18.91 16.82
CA GLY A 15 -7.59 -19.00 15.42
C GLY A 15 -6.45 -18.01 15.22
N SER A 16 -5.24 -18.51 14.88
CA SER A 16 -4.14 -17.67 14.45
C SER A 16 -4.53 -16.99 13.14
N VAL A 17 -4.80 -15.69 13.19
CA VAL A 17 -4.98 -14.88 11.98
C VAL A 17 -3.59 -14.76 11.33
N GLN A 18 -3.36 -15.54 10.29
CA GLN A 18 -2.13 -15.47 9.50
C GLN A 18 -2.13 -14.17 8.70
N ALA A 19 -1.01 -13.45 8.72
CA ALA A 19 -0.89 -12.23 7.93
C ALA A 19 -1.05 -12.55 6.42
N ALA A 20 -1.75 -11.69 5.69
CA ALA A 20 -1.89 -11.84 4.26
C ALA A 20 -0.52 -11.72 3.57
N PRO A 21 -0.25 -12.44 2.46
CA PRO A 21 0.98 -12.25 1.72
C PRO A 21 1.18 -10.78 1.33
N MET A 22 2.40 -10.28 1.52
CA MET A 22 2.74 -8.91 1.16
C MET A 22 2.45 -8.67 -0.34
N PHE A 23 1.75 -7.58 -0.65
CA PHE A 23 1.23 -7.27 -1.98
C PHE A 23 0.23 -8.30 -2.54
N SER A 24 -0.53 -8.94 -1.64
CA SER A 24 -1.79 -9.58 -2.02
C SER A 24 -2.93 -8.56 -2.09
N ALA A 25 -4.08 -8.98 -2.62
CA ALA A 25 -5.26 -8.11 -2.65
C ALA A 25 -5.70 -7.67 -1.24
N ASP A 26 -5.66 -8.60 -0.27
CA ASP A 26 -6.01 -8.31 1.12
C ASP A 26 -5.01 -7.36 1.78
N TRP A 27 -3.71 -7.54 1.48
CA TRP A 27 -2.68 -6.59 1.91
C TRP A 27 -2.93 -5.20 1.32
N ALA A 28 -3.26 -5.10 0.03
CA ALA A 28 -3.55 -3.82 -0.63
C ALA A 28 -4.80 -3.13 -0.06
N ALA A 29 -5.81 -3.89 0.34
CA ALA A 29 -6.97 -3.34 1.04
C ALA A 29 -6.58 -2.74 2.40
N GLN A 30 -5.71 -3.40 3.16
CA GLN A 30 -5.17 -2.87 4.41
C GLN A 30 -4.25 -1.65 4.17
N ALA A 31 -3.44 -1.66 3.11
CA ALA A 31 -2.62 -0.52 2.71
C ALA A 31 -3.48 0.71 2.36
N CYS A 32 -4.63 0.50 1.71
CA CYS A 32 -5.62 1.52 1.43
C CYS A 32 -6.22 2.12 2.72
N GLN A 33 -6.50 1.30 3.72
CA GLN A 33 -6.93 1.77 5.05
C GLN A 33 -5.82 2.56 5.76
N ALA A 34 -4.57 2.07 5.70
CA ALA A 34 -3.42 2.75 6.29
C ALA A 34 -3.16 4.12 5.62
N TRP A 35 -3.37 4.22 4.31
CA TRP A 35 -3.37 5.49 3.59
C TRP A 35 -4.39 6.46 4.19
N ASN A 36 -5.64 6.03 4.32
CA ASN A 36 -6.74 6.86 4.80
C ASN A 36 -6.60 7.29 6.26
N ALA A 37 -5.85 6.55 7.04
CA ALA A 37 -5.53 6.90 8.44
C ALA A 37 -4.36 7.88 8.58
N ASN A 38 -3.71 8.29 7.48
CA ASN A 38 -2.53 9.16 7.51
C ASN A 38 -2.83 10.55 6.92
N PRO A 39 -2.93 11.61 7.75
CA PRO A 39 -3.18 12.98 7.28
C PRO A 39 -2.15 13.50 6.27
N ALA A 40 -0.88 13.09 6.35
CA ALA A 40 0.13 13.48 5.38
C ALA A 40 -0.19 12.94 3.96
N LEU A 41 -0.92 11.83 3.86
CA LEU A 41 -1.37 11.29 2.58
C LEU A 41 -2.72 11.89 2.17
N THR A 42 -3.68 12.01 3.09
CA THR A 42 -5.03 12.46 2.75
C THR A 42 -5.12 13.98 2.56
N ASP A 43 -4.44 14.76 3.39
CA ASP A 43 -4.59 16.21 3.42
C ASP A 43 -3.50 16.93 2.61
N GLU A 44 -2.23 16.55 2.75
CA GLU A 44 -1.15 17.23 2.02
C GLU A 44 -1.16 16.91 0.51
N LEU A 45 -1.66 15.74 0.09
CA LEU A 45 -1.81 15.39 -1.31
C LEU A 45 -3.08 15.96 -1.96
N ALA A 46 -4.01 16.49 -1.17
CA ALA A 46 -5.30 16.97 -1.63
C ALA A 46 -5.21 18.17 -2.60
N GLU A 47 -4.27 19.08 -2.36
CA GLU A 47 -4.21 20.34 -3.12
C GLU A 47 -3.37 20.26 -4.39
N LYS A 48 -2.27 19.52 -4.35
CA LYS A 48 -1.27 19.58 -5.42
C LYS A 48 -1.17 18.30 -6.23
N TRP A 49 -1.33 17.16 -5.57
CA TRP A 49 -1.08 15.86 -6.20
C TRP A 49 -2.34 15.24 -6.80
N ILE A 50 -3.44 15.17 -6.02
CA ILE A 50 -4.68 14.52 -6.50
C ILE A 50 -5.34 15.29 -7.64
N LYS A 51 -5.11 16.59 -7.74
CA LYS A 51 -5.68 17.44 -8.80
C LYS A 51 -5.09 17.17 -10.19
N ASN A 52 -3.90 16.58 -10.24
CA ASN A 52 -3.31 16.12 -11.50
C ASN A 52 -3.81 14.71 -11.84
N ASP A 53 -5.09 14.57 -12.04
CA ASP A 53 -5.78 13.31 -12.34
C ASP A 53 -6.17 13.15 -13.82
N GLN A 54 -5.79 14.12 -14.64
CA GLN A 54 -6.15 14.21 -16.07
C GLN A 54 -7.67 14.21 -16.29
N GLY A 55 -8.42 14.82 -15.36
CA GLY A 55 -9.89 14.93 -15.41
C GLY A 55 -10.65 13.67 -15.08
N ARG A 56 -9.96 12.60 -14.61
CA ARG A 56 -10.60 11.30 -14.30
C ARG A 56 -11.23 11.24 -12.91
N GLY A 57 -10.90 12.16 -12.01
CA GLY A 57 -11.33 12.17 -10.61
C GLY A 57 -10.55 11.19 -9.72
N TYR A 58 -9.54 10.50 -10.25
CA TYR A 58 -8.70 9.56 -9.52
C TYR A 58 -7.31 9.41 -10.14
N LYS A 59 -6.39 8.86 -9.33
CA LYS A 59 -5.05 8.44 -9.74
C LYS A 59 -4.84 6.98 -9.33
N ILE A 60 -3.98 6.28 -10.07
CA ILE A 60 -3.67 4.88 -9.84
C ILE A 60 -2.21 4.73 -9.42
N ILE A 61 -1.98 3.88 -8.43
CA ILE A 61 -0.66 3.43 -8.03
C ILE A 61 -0.62 1.92 -8.16
N HIS A 62 0.21 1.40 -9.05
CA HIS A 62 0.56 -0.01 -9.13
C HIS A 62 1.84 -0.27 -8.36
N MET A 63 1.87 -1.38 -7.64
CA MET A 63 3.06 -1.81 -6.88
C MET A 63 3.24 -3.31 -7.00
N TYR A 64 4.50 -3.77 -7.03
CA TYR A 64 4.81 -5.20 -6.93
C TYR A 64 6.20 -5.47 -6.37
N ARG A 65 6.44 -6.73 -5.99
CA ARG A 65 7.75 -7.21 -5.55
C ARG A 65 8.49 -7.82 -6.71
N THR A 66 9.65 -7.26 -7.06
CA THR A 66 10.43 -7.67 -8.23
C THR A 66 10.89 -9.12 -8.14
N ASP A 67 11.30 -9.56 -6.96
CA ASP A 67 11.76 -10.92 -6.67
C ASP A 67 10.63 -11.97 -6.73
N CYS A 68 9.38 -11.57 -6.54
CA CYS A 68 8.21 -12.44 -6.67
C CYS A 68 7.50 -12.33 -8.03
N GLY A 69 7.89 -11.35 -8.84
CA GLY A 69 7.36 -11.12 -10.19
C GLY A 69 6.06 -10.31 -10.22
N GLU A 70 5.65 -9.97 -11.43
CA GLU A 70 4.48 -9.11 -11.68
C GLU A 70 3.14 -9.73 -11.26
N ALA A 71 3.09 -11.05 -11.04
CA ALA A 71 1.90 -11.71 -10.47
C ALA A 71 1.55 -11.18 -9.07
N THR A 72 2.50 -10.53 -8.38
CA THR A 72 2.25 -9.84 -7.10
C THR A 72 1.83 -8.38 -7.27
N LYS A 73 1.50 -7.94 -8.48
CA LYS A 73 1.10 -6.55 -8.74
C LYS A 73 -0.28 -6.27 -8.14
N VAL A 74 -0.34 -5.20 -7.37
CA VAL A 74 -1.57 -4.70 -6.76
C VAL A 74 -1.81 -3.24 -7.14
N GLN A 75 -3.04 -2.80 -6.97
CA GLN A 75 -3.50 -1.45 -7.27
C GLN A 75 -4.01 -0.76 -6.02
N LEU A 76 -3.63 0.51 -5.85
CA LEU A 76 -4.36 1.48 -5.06
C LEU A 76 -4.97 2.51 -6.01
N THR A 77 -6.24 2.87 -5.77
CA THR A 77 -6.91 3.98 -6.45
C THR A 77 -7.15 5.10 -5.44
N ILE A 78 -6.62 6.27 -5.73
CA ILE A 78 -6.75 7.44 -4.88
C ILE A 78 -7.66 8.43 -5.59
N SER A 79 -8.71 8.87 -4.90
CA SER A 79 -9.70 9.81 -5.45
C SER A 79 -9.83 11.05 -4.58
N ASN A 80 -10.20 12.17 -5.20
CA ASN A 80 -10.57 13.35 -4.43
C ASN A 80 -11.96 13.13 -3.82
N LYS A 81 -12.03 13.02 -2.51
CA LYS A 81 -13.27 12.84 -1.73
C LYS A 81 -13.32 13.88 -0.61
N GLY A 82 -14.28 14.80 -0.71
CA GLY A 82 -14.45 15.83 0.31
C GLY A 82 -13.22 16.73 0.50
N GLY A 83 -12.48 17.01 -0.57
CA GLY A 83 -11.24 17.80 -0.53
C GLY A 83 -10.03 17.07 0.05
N LYS A 84 -10.06 15.73 0.10
CA LYS A 84 -8.95 14.87 0.55
C LYS A 84 -8.55 13.87 -0.51
N ALA A 85 -7.28 13.48 -0.54
CA ALA A 85 -6.77 12.40 -1.39
C ALA A 85 -7.04 11.05 -0.69
N MET A 86 -8.23 10.49 -0.90
CA MET A 86 -8.67 9.27 -0.23
C MET A 86 -8.40 8.04 -1.08
N CYS A 87 -7.84 7.00 -0.48
CA CYS A 87 -7.79 5.69 -1.12
C CYS A 87 -9.20 5.11 -1.14
N THR A 88 -9.71 4.86 -2.34
CA THR A 88 -11.06 4.35 -2.57
C THR A 88 -11.09 2.90 -3.03
N TYR A 89 -9.92 2.36 -3.39
CA TYR A 89 -9.74 0.95 -3.73
C TYR A 89 -8.31 0.51 -3.43
N GLY A 90 -8.17 -0.67 -2.86
CA GLY A 90 -6.92 -1.39 -2.69
C GLY A 90 -7.15 -2.87 -2.95
N GLY A 91 -6.45 -3.47 -3.93
CA GLY A 91 -6.71 -4.84 -4.32
C GLY A 91 -5.93 -5.30 -5.55
N LYS A 92 -6.50 -6.29 -6.24
CA LYS A 92 -5.98 -6.76 -7.54
C LYS A 92 -6.02 -5.65 -8.58
N ILE A 93 -5.23 -5.81 -9.64
CA ILE A 93 -5.28 -4.90 -10.79
C ILE A 93 -6.68 -4.95 -11.43
N VAL A 94 -7.31 -3.78 -11.52
CA VAL A 94 -8.59 -3.58 -12.22
C VAL A 94 -8.44 -2.61 -13.40
N ASN A 95 -7.43 -1.76 -13.36
CA ASN A 95 -7.07 -0.88 -14.48
C ASN A 95 -5.68 -1.30 -14.97
N THR A 96 -5.61 -1.87 -16.16
CA THR A 96 -4.34 -2.34 -16.76
C THR A 96 -3.50 -1.21 -17.30
N ASP A 97 -4.16 -0.19 -17.86
CA ASP A 97 -3.51 0.93 -18.52
C ASP A 97 -3.31 2.10 -17.56
N LEU A 98 -2.05 2.46 -17.36
CA LEU A 98 -1.66 3.61 -16.56
C LEU A 98 -1.49 4.84 -17.46
N ASN A 99 -1.94 5.99 -16.98
CA ASN A 99 -1.65 7.28 -17.60
C ASN A 99 -0.29 7.78 -17.09
N ALA A 100 0.70 7.84 -17.99
CA ALA A 100 2.08 8.21 -17.63
C ALA A 100 2.22 9.63 -17.05
N GLU A 101 1.23 10.51 -17.26
CA GLU A 101 1.23 11.89 -16.75
C GLU A 101 0.62 12.03 -15.35
N SER A 102 -0.05 10.99 -14.86
CA SER A 102 -0.77 11.06 -13.59
C SER A 102 -0.64 9.83 -12.70
N ASP A 103 -0.42 8.64 -13.26
CA ASP A 103 -0.37 7.39 -12.52
C ASP A 103 1.07 6.95 -12.23
N TYR A 104 1.20 5.97 -11.36
CA TYR A 104 2.50 5.49 -10.90
C TYR A 104 2.61 3.98 -10.97
N LEU A 105 3.78 3.50 -11.40
CA LEU A 105 4.21 2.12 -11.21
C LEU A 105 5.46 2.13 -10.35
N MET A 106 5.43 1.40 -9.25
CA MET A 106 6.56 1.26 -8.33
C MET A 106 6.86 -0.20 -8.06
N HIS A 107 8.12 -0.59 -8.16
CA HIS A 107 8.52 -1.94 -7.83
C HIS A 107 9.92 -1.99 -7.23
N ALA A 108 10.11 -2.95 -6.35
CA ALA A 108 11.37 -3.18 -5.65
C ALA A 108 11.42 -4.64 -5.18
N GLU A 109 12.60 -5.12 -4.82
CA GLU A 109 12.73 -6.40 -4.11
C GLU A 109 12.04 -6.32 -2.74
N THR A 110 11.54 -7.45 -2.25
CA THR A 110 10.89 -7.55 -0.92
C THR A 110 11.73 -6.90 0.17
N LYS A 111 13.04 -7.18 0.19
CA LYS A 111 13.98 -6.57 1.15
C LYS A 111 13.94 -5.03 1.09
N ARG A 112 13.87 -4.44 -0.11
CA ARG A 112 13.86 -2.99 -0.26
C ARG A 112 12.57 -2.37 0.23
N TRP A 113 11.43 -3.06 0.02
CA TRP A 113 10.16 -2.64 0.59
C TRP A 113 10.19 -2.63 2.13
N HIS A 114 10.86 -3.62 2.76
CA HIS A 114 11.07 -3.64 4.21
C HIS A 114 11.94 -2.50 4.71
N GLU A 115 13.08 -2.26 4.05
CA GLU A 115 14.00 -1.17 4.39
C GLU A 115 13.28 0.20 4.33
N MET A 116 12.49 0.43 3.26
CA MET A 116 11.67 1.65 3.13
C MET A 116 10.56 1.70 4.19
N GLY A 117 9.88 0.58 4.43
CA GLY A 117 8.85 0.47 5.45
C GLY A 117 9.36 0.68 6.87
N ALA A 118 10.62 0.34 7.15
CA ALA A 118 11.31 0.61 8.40
C ALA A 118 11.87 2.05 8.51
N GLY A 119 11.77 2.85 7.42
CA GLY A 119 12.30 4.21 7.39
C GLY A 119 13.83 4.30 7.32
N GLU A 120 14.52 3.25 6.86
CA GLU A 120 15.99 3.26 6.76
C GLU A 120 16.49 4.31 5.76
N TYR A 121 15.67 4.63 4.77
CA TYR A 121 15.91 5.70 3.81
C TYR A 121 14.60 6.16 3.15
N GLY A 122 14.56 7.43 2.78
CA GLY A 122 13.41 8.04 2.10
C GLY A 122 13.40 7.80 0.59
N PRO A 123 12.35 8.32 -0.10
CA PRO A 123 12.10 8.06 -1.52
C PRO A 123 13.21 8.57 -2.44
N MET A 124 13.80 9.72 -2.15
CA MET A 124 14.91 10.27 -2.93
C MET A 124 16.08 9.28 -3.01
N ARG A 125 16.52 8.77 -1.85
CA ARG A 125 17.62 7.82 -1.77
C ARG A 125 17.24 6.47 -2.42
N ALA A 126 16.00 6.02 -2.24
CA ALA A 126 15.52 4.80 -2.84
C ALA A 126 15.59 4.85 -4.38
N MET A 127 15.13 5.95 -4.99
CA MET A 127 15.15 6.14 -6.44
C MET A 127 16.57 6.36 -6.98
N MET A 128 17.37 7.21 -6.34
CA MET A 128 18.74 7.52 -6.80
C MET A 128 19.65 6.29 -6.84
N PHE A 129 19.53 5.39 -5.87
CA PHE A 129 20.33 4.16 -5.82
C PHE A 129 19.65 2.95 -6.46
N GLY A 130 18.55 3.17 -7.20
CA GLY A 130 17.84 2.11 -7.91
C GLY A 130 17.19 1.05 -7.02
N ARG A 131 17.02 1.35 -5.72
CA ARG A 131 16.36 0.47 -4.75
C ARG A 131 14.86 0.43 -4.95
N LEU A 132 14.27 1.55 -5.40
CA LEU A 132 12.90 1.65 -5.87
C LEU A 132 12.92 2.00 -7.35
N LYS A 133 12.34 1.14 -8.17
CA LYS A 133 12.02 1.46 -9.56
C LYS A 133 10.72 2.21 -9.61
N PHE A 134 10.71 3.31 -10.33
CA PHE A 134 9.62 4.27 -10.32
C PHE A 134 9.31 4.74 -11.75
N GLU A 135 8.07 4.57 -12.17
CA GLU A 135 7.52 5.11 -13.40
C GLU A 135 6.34 6.02 -13.08
N GLY A 136 6.19 7.12 -13.83
CA GLY A 136 5.17 8.13 -13.61
C GLY A 136 5.72 9.55 -13.57
N PRO A 137 4.93 10.55 -13.19
CA PRO A 137 5.29 11.97 -13.22
C PRO A 137 6.31 12.32 -12.11
N LYS A 138 7.61 12.09 -12.40
CA LYS A 138 8.72 12.28 -11.46
C LYS A 138 8.77 13.69 -10.87
N GLY A 139 8.53 14.73 -11.68
CA GLY A 139 8.52 16.11 -11.21
C GLY A 139 7.41 16.38 -10.19
N GLU A 140 6.28 15.72 -10.32
CA GLU A 140 5.20 15.79 -9.33
C GLU A 140 5.58 15.07 -8.03
N ALA A 141 6.10 13.84 -8.13
CA ALA A 141 6.57 13.09 -6.97
C ALA A 141 7.63 13.85 -6.16
N MET A 142 8.54 14.55 -6.84
CA MET A 142 9.56 15.39 -6.21
C MET A 142 8.98 16.57 -5.41
N ARG A 143 7.81 17.06 -5.76
CA ARG A 143 7.15 18.17 -5.03
C ARG A 143 6.39 17.70 -3.77
N VAL A 144 6.20 16.40 -3.62
CA VAL A 144 5.47 15.79 -2.50
C VAL A 144 6.29 14.73 -1.76
N MET A 145 7.59 15.00 -1.57
CA MET A 145 8.53 14.05 -0.94
C MET A 145 8.14 13.64 0.47
N GLY A 146 7.60 14.54 1.28
CA GLY A 146 7.12 14.20 2.63
C GLY A 146 5.98 13.16 2.59
N PRO A 147 4.87 13.43 1.91
CA PRO A 147 3.83 12.44 1.68
C PRO A 147 4.34 11.16 1.01
N PHE A 148 5.25 11.26 0.04
CA PHE A 148 5.82 10.07 -0.61
C PHE A 148 6.60 9.19 0.38
N GLU A 149 7.35 9.78 1.31
CA GLU A 149 8.00 9.05 2.39
C GLU A 149 6.96 8.33 3.26
N GLN A 150 5.89 9.01 3.64
CA GLN A 150 4.80 8.40 4.41
C GLN A 150 4.12 7.23 3.69
N PHE A 151 4.02 7.30 2.37
CA PHE A 151 3.56 6.19 1.54
C PHE A 151 4.53 4.99 1.60
N LEU A 152 5.84 5.22 1.48
CA LEU A 152 6.85 4.16 1.56
C LEU A 152 6.95 3.51 2.95
N LEU A 153 6.42 4.14 4.00
CA LEU A 153 6.31 3.55 5.33
C LEU A 153 5.13 2.58 5.48
N ILE A 154 4.18 2.54 4.53
CA ILE A 154 3.01 1.66 4.61
C ILE A 154 3.41 0.18 4.74
N PRO A 155 4.39 -0.37 3.99
CA PRO A 155 4.82 -1.76 4.15
C PRO A 155 5.34 -2.12 5.55
N GLY A 156 5.81 -1.14 6.32
CA GLY A 156 6.18 -1.33 7.72
C GLY A 156 5.00 -1.30 8.69
N LYS A 157 3.92 -0.62 8.30
CA LYS A 157 2.69 -0.49 9.09
C LYS A 157 1.72 -1.64 8.83
N VAL A 158 1.63 -2.09 7.60
CA VAL A 158 0.80 -3.22 7.17
C VAL A 158 1.67 -4.46 7.05
N LYS A 159 1.58 -5.33 8.05
CA LYS A 159 2.34 -6.57 8.05
C LYS A 159 1.84 -7.51 6.95
N GLY A 160 2.76 -8.16 6.27
CA GLY A 160 2.46 -9.17 5.26
C GLY A 160 3.52 -10.27 5.30
N GLU A 161 3.16 -11.47 4.86
CA GLU A 161 4.11 -12.56 4.72
C GLU A 161 5.07 -12.29 3.55
N GLU A 162 6.34 -12.58 3.77
CA GLU A 162 7.40 -12.31 2.81
C GLU A 162 7.54 -13.38 1.73
N THR A 163 7.06 -14.60 2.02
CA THR A 163 7.12 -15.71 1.05
C THR A 163 6.41 -15.32 -0.24
N CYS A 164 7.07 -15.53 -1.37
CA CYS A 164 6.43 -15.32 -2.66
C CYS A 164 5.25 -16.29 -2.82
N PRO A 165 4.14 -15.86 -3.43
CA PRO A 165 3.04 -16.76 -3.78
C PRO A 165 3.56 -17.90 -4.66
N ALA A 166 3.01 -19.09 -4.49
CA ALA A 166 3.27 -20.21 -5.40
C ALA A 166 2.88 -19.81 -6.83
N LYS A 167 3.75 -20.17 -7.79
CA LYS A 167 3.51 -19.94 -9.21
C LYS A 167 2.43 -20.86 -9.75
#